data_2e36334ef121785deafdb7cd27bdb4a9
#
_entry.id   2e36334ef121785deafdb7cd27bdb4a9
#
_cell.length_a   1.000
_cell.length_b   1.000
_cell.length_c   1.000
_cell.angle_alpha   90.00
_cell.angle_beta   90.00
_cell.angle_gamma   90.00
#
_symmetry.space_group_name_H-M   'P 1'
#
loop_
_entity.id
_entity.type
_entity.pdbx_description
1 polymer ?
#
loop_
_entity_poly.entity_id
_entity_poly.type
_entity_poly.pdbx_seq_one_letter_code
_entity_poly.pdbx_strand_id
1 'polypeptide(L)'
;KKICKPFTELEGKRVHAFCGIANPESFKKTLMSTKAVLVAFNIFPDHHRFQEHELEKIKNDFKNSAADYLITTEKDAMRLKNHPEMSKMLFVLRITMEIKDNPQSFENFILHKIRAGTKKG
;
A
#
# COMPACT_ATOMS: atom_id res chain seq x y z
N LYS A 1 10.49 -8.35 9.77
CA LYS A 1 10.92 -7.03 10.09
C LYS A 1 10.39 -5.99 9.11
N LYS A 2 9.96 -4.87 9.61
CA LYS A 2 9.40 -3.84 8.78
C LYS A 2 10.45 -2.81 8.42
N ILE A 3 10.34 -2.31 7.21
CA ILE A 3 11.14 -1.19 6.78
C ILE A 3 10.20 -0.01 6.67
N CYS A 4 10.45 1.01 7.45
CA CYS A 4 9.61 2.20 7.46
C CYS A 4 10.32 3.31 6.73
N LYS A 5 9.61 3.93 5.81
CA LYS A 5 10.15 5.06 5.06
C LYS A 5 9.28 6.27 5.30
N PRO A 6 9.86 7.44 5.37
CA PRO A 6 9.05 8.63 5.52
C PRO A 6 8.22 8.85 4.27
N PHE A 7 7.16 9.58 4.43
CA PHE A 7 6.27 9.79 3.33
C PHE A 7 6.95 10.58 2.19
N THR A 8 7.98 11.35 2.49
CA THR A 8 8.70 12.05 1.44
C THR A 8 9.40 11.10 0.48
N GLU A 9 9.58 9.85 0.88
CA GLU A 9 10.17 8.85 0.01
C GLU A 9 9.34 8.62 -1.24
N LEU A 10 8.06 8.93 -1.19
CA LEU A 10 7.19 8.69 -2.32
C LEU A 10 7.14 9.84 -3.30
N GLU A 11 7.69 10.99 -2.94
CA GLU A 11 7.61 12.15 -3.79
C GLU A 11 8.32 11.86 -5.11
N GLY A 12 7.58 11.99 -6.21
CA GLY A 12 8.11 11.74 -7.54
C GLY A 12 8.26 10.28 -7.91
N LYS A 13 7.96 9.36 -6.99
CA LYS A 13 8.07 7.94 -7.27
C LYS A 13 6.83 7.43 -7.99
N ARG A 14 7.02 6.45 -8.83
CA ARG A 14 5.92 5.86 -9.58
C ARG A 14 5.31 4.75 -8.74
N VAL A 15 4.01 4.82 -8.54
CA VAL A 15 3.32 3.92 -7.63
C VAL A 15 2.20 3.19 -8.36
N HIS A 16 2.15 1.88 -8.16
CA HIS A 16 1.01 1.07 -8.53
C HIS A 16 0.31 0.69 -7.23
N ALA A 17 -0.95 1.05 -7.09
CA ALA A 17 -1.67 0.80 -5.85
C ALA A 17 -2.93 -0.01 -6.10
N PHE A 18 -3.37 -0.73 -5.08
CA PHE A 18 -4.63 -1.44 -5.16
C PHE A 18 -5.24 -1.52 -3.77
N CYS A 19 -6.55 -1.69 -3.72
CA CYS A 19 -7.24 -1.83 -2.44
C CYS A 19 -8.61 -2.47 -2.61
N GLY A 20 -9.08 -3.08 -1.54
CA GLY A 20 -10.44 -3.61 -1.46
C GLY A 20 -11.06 -3.19 -0.14
N ILE A 21 -11.28 -1.89 0.01
CA ILE A 21 -11.82 -1.31 1.23
C ILE A 21 -13.05 -0.49 0.90
N ALA A 22 -13.79 -0.10 1.94
CA ALA A 22 -15.05 0.59 1.76
C ALA A 22 -14.89 1.98 1.15
N ASN A 23 -13.75 2.62 1.40
CA ASN A 23 -13.54 3.98 0.92
C ASN A 23 -12.23 4.10 0.16
N PRO A 24 -12.20 3.61 -1.08
CA PRO A 24 -10.96 3.67 -1.86
C PRO A 24 -10.52 5.09 -2.20
N GLU A 25 -11.47 6.02 -2.26
CA GLU A 25 -11.12 7.40 -2.56
C GLU A 25 -10.24 8.01 -1.48
N SER A 26 -10.50 7.63 -0.23
CA SER A 26 -9.70 8.11 0.87
C SER A 26 -8.26 7.66 0.73
N PHE A 27 -8.08 6.40 0.37
CA PHE A 27 -6.74 5.84 0.16
C PHE A 27 -6.05 6.55 -1.00
N LYS A 28 -6.78 6.77 -2.08
CA LYS A 28 -6.22 7.46 -3.24
C LYS A 28 -5.78 8.88 -2.87
N LYS A 29 -6.62 9.59 -2.13
CA LYS A 29 -6.28 10.94 -1.71
C LYS A 29 -5.01 10.95 -0.87
N THR A 30 -4.89 9.97 0.02
CA THR A 30 -3.69 9.87 0.84
C THR A 30 -2.46 9.67 -0.03
N LEU A 31 -2.55 8.78 -1.01
CA LEU A 31 -1.44 8.55 -1.93
C LEU A 31 -1.08 9.80 -2.70
N MET A 32 -2.09 10.49 -3.20
CA MET A 32 -1.83 11.70 -3.99
C MET A 32 -1.19 12.78 -3.14
N SER A 33 -1.49 12.80 -1.85
CA SER A 33 -0.91 13.82 -0.97
C SER A 33 0.57 13.60 -0.73
N THR A 34 1.08 12.41 -1.05
CA THR A 34 2.51 12.13 -0.92
C THR A 34 3.29 12.63 -2.11
N LYS A 35 2.60 13.17 -3.12
CA LYS A 35 3.20 13.65 -4.36
C LYS A 35 3.81 12.52 -5.18
N ALA A 36 3.35 11.31 -4.97
CA ALA A 36 3.73 10.18 -5.80
C ALA A 36 3.03 10.28 -7.15
N VAL A 37 3.61 9.62 -8.13
CA VAL A 37 3.00 9.52 -9.44
C VAL A 37 2.23 8.22 -9.47
N LEU A 38 0.90 8.31 -9.45
CA LEU A 38 0.06 7.12 -9.41
C LEU A 38 -0.13 6.60 -10.82
N VAL A 39 0.60 5.54 -11.16
CA VAL A 39 0.55 5.01 -12.52
C VAL A 39 -0.55 4.00 -12.72
N ALA A 40 -1.05 3.40 -11.65
CA ALA A 40 -2.17 2.46 -11.74
C ALA A 40 -2.84 2.38 -10.38
N PHE A 41 -4.14 2.19 -10.39
CA PHE A 41 -4.91 2.10 -9.16
C PHE A 41 -6.05 1.12 -9.38
N ASN A 42 -5.95 -0.05 -8.76
CA ASN A 42 -6.96 -1.08 -8.91
C ASN A 42 -7.87 -1.08 -7.69
N ILE A 43 -9.16 -1.04 -7.93
CA ILE A 43 -10.15 -1.01 -6.87
C ILE A 43 -10.93 -2.33 -6.90
N PHE A 44 -10.95 -3.00 -5.76
CA PHE A 44 -11.73 -4.22 -5.60
C PHE A 44 -12.83 -3.95 -4.59
N PRO A 45 -13.87 -4.79 -4.57
CA PRO A 45 -14.93 -4.60 -3.58
C PRO A 45 -14.41 -4.69 -2.16
N ASP A 46 -15.11 -4.03 -1.24
CA ASP A 46 -14.77 -4.09 0.17
C ASP A 46 -14.76 -5.54 0.63
N HIS A 47 -13.76 -5.92 1.43
CA HIS A 47 -13.58 -7.27 1.92
C HIS A 47 -13.33 -8.28 0.83
N HIS A 48 -12.80 -7.83 -0.29
CA HIS A 48 -12.54 -8.69 -1.43
C HIS A 48 -11.57 -9.80 -1.07
N ARG A 49 -11.85 -10.98 -1.56
CA ARG A 49 -10.99 -12.13 -1.39
C ARG A 49 -10.15 -12.27 -2.64
N PHE A 50 -8.87 -11.97 -2.53
CA PHE A 50 -8.00 -11.94 -3.71
C PHE A 50 -7.75 -13.35 -4.21
N GLN A 51 -7.98 -13.56 -5.51
CA GLN A 51 -7.73 -14.81 -6.16
C GLN A 51 -6.32 -14.83 -6.75
N GLU A 52 -5.78 -16.03 -6.93
CA GLU A 52 -4.42 -16.15 -7.46
C GLU A 52 -4.27 -15.44 -8.80
N HIS A 53 -5.24 -15.59 -9.69
CA HIS A 53 -5.12 -14.98 -11.01
C HIS A 53 -5.15 -13.46 -10.93
N GLU A 54 -5.88 -12.92 -9.95
CA GLU A 54 -5.91 -11.48 -9.75
C GLU A 54 -4.57 -10.97 -9.27
N LEU A 55 -3.97 -11.70 -8.36
CA LEU A 55 -2.67 -11.32 -7.83
C LEU A 55 -1.59 -11.43 -8.88
N GLU A 56 -1.68 -12.44 -9.73
CA GLU A 56 -0.74 -12.57 -10.83
C GLU A 56 -0.86 -11.40 -11.78
N LYS A 57 -2.08 -10.98 -12.05
CA LYS A 57 -2.27 -9.84 -12.93
C LYS A 57 -1.68 -8.58 -12.32
N ILE A 58 -1.91 -8.37 -11.04
CA ILE A 58 -1.36 -7.19 -10.36
C ILE A 58 0.17 -7.21 -10.44
N LYS A 59 0.78 -8.37 -10.17
CA LYS A 59 2.23 -8.49 -10.23
C LYS A 59 2.76 -8.17 -11.62
N ASN A 60 2.11 -8.72 -12.64
CA ASN A 60 2.56 -8.49 -14.00
C ASN A 60 2.39 -7.05 -14.41
N ASP A 61 1.26 -6.45 -14.05
CA ASP A 61 1.01 -5.06 -14.37
C ASP A 61 2.03 -4.17 -13.65
N PHE A 62 2.35 -4.51 -12.42
CA PHE A 62 3.34 -3.76 -11.67
C PHE A 62 4.71 -3.81 -12.36
N LYS A 63 5.13 -5.01 -12.76
CA LYS A 63 6.42 -5.16 -13.41
C LYS A 63 6.47 -4.42 -14.73
N ASN A 64 5.37 -4.47 -15.48
CA ASN A 64 5.34 -3.86 -16.79
C ASN A 64 5.19 -2.34 -16.75
N SER A 65 4.73 -1.81 -15.64
CA SER A 65 4.49 -0.37 -15.53
C SER A 65 5.73 0.42 -15.17
N ALA A 66 6.81 -0.27 -14.83
CA ALA A 66 8.04 0.37 -14.35
C ALA A 66 7.78 1.21 -13.11
N ALA A 67 6.82 0.79 -12.29
CA ALA A 67 6.56 1.47 -11.04
C ALA A 67 7.64 1.15 -10.03
N ASP A 68 7.87 2.08 -9.13
CA ASP A 68 8.88 1.90 -8.10
C ASP A 68 8.34 1.14 -6.91
N TYR A 69 7.06 1.30 -6.62
CA TYR A 69 6.43 0.68 -5.45
C TYR A 69 5.08 0.11 -5.80
N LEU A 70 4.79 -1.04 -5.22
CA LEU A 70 3.46 -1.63 -5.24
C LEU A 70 2.89 -1.43 -3.83
N ILE A 71 1.81 -0.66 -3.72
CA ILE A 71 1.31 -0.22 -2.42
C ILE A 71 -0.14 -0.64 -2.23
N THR A 72 -0.46 -1.06 -1.00
CA THR A 72 -1.84 -1.35 -0.64
C THR A 72 -2.11 -0.86 0.77
N THR A 73 -3.34 -1.10 1.25
CA THR A 73 -3.71 -0.70 2.60
C THR A 73 -3.33 -1.78 3.59
N GLU A 74 -3.32 -1.41 4.88
CA GLU A 74 -3.05 -2.38 5.93
C GLU A 74 -4.06 -3.52 5.93
N LYS A 75 -5.33 -3.18 5.74
CA LYS A 75 -6.37 -4.20 5.74
C LYS A 75 -6.16 -5.21 4.64
N ASP A 76 -5.81 -4.72 3.46
CA ASP A 76 -5.60 -5.61 2.34
C ASP A 76 -4.35 -6.45 2.51
N ALA A 77 -3.31 -5.87 3.08
CA ALA A 77 -2.09 -6.63 3.34
C ALA A 77 -2.37 -7.78 4.29
N MET A 78 -3.25 -7.57 5.27
CA MET A 78 -3.62 -8.65 6.18
C MET A 78 -4.30 -9.79 5.44
N ARG A 79 -5.10 -9.48 4.44
CA ARG A 79 -5.77 -10.50 3.66
C ARG A 79 -4.82 -11.26 2.75
N LEU A 80 -3.62 -10.74 2.57
CA LEU A 80 -2.64 -11.35 1.68
C LEU A 80 -1.58 -12.14 2.42
N LYS A 81 -1.78 -12.39 3.69
CA LYS A 81 -0.80 -13.11 4.48
C LYS A 81 -0.49 -14.50 3.92
N ASN A 82 -1.47 -15.12 3.29
CA ASN A 82 -1.29 -16.46 2.75
C ASN A 82 -0.69 -16.46 1.34
N HIS A 83 -0.27 -15.29 0.87
CA HIS A 83 0.32 -15.15 -0.45
C HIS A 83 1.72 -14.56 -0.31
N PRO A 84 2.70 -15.36 0.09
CA PRO A 84 4.01 -14.81 0.44
C PRO A 84 4.72 -14.11 -0.70
N GLU A 85 4.53 -14.57 -1.92
CA GLU A 85 5.19 -13.90 -3.04
C GLU A 85 4.69 -12.49 -3.22
N MET A 86 3.38 -12.33 -3.08
CA MET A 86 2.78 -11.01 -3.19
C MET A 86 3.24 -10.13 -2.04
N SER A 87 3.24 -10.70 -0.83
CA SER A 87 3.63 -9.96 0.36
C SER A 87 5.06 -9.44 0.28
N LYS A 88 5.94 -10.17 -0.38
CA LYS A 88 7.32 -9.75 -0.52
C LYS A 88 7.47 -8.47 -1.33
N MET A 89 6.55 -8.24 -2.24
CA MET A 89 6.61 -7.09 -3.13
C MET A 89 5.91 -5.86 -2.58
N LEU A 90 5.07 -6.06 -1.58
CA LEU A 90 4.16 -5.01 -1.14
C LEU A 90 4.77 -4.04 -0.17
N PHE A 91 4.41 -2.79 -0.34
CA PHE A 91 4.55 -1.79 0.70
C PHE A 91 3.16 -1.43 1.18
N VAL A 92 3.05 -1.09 2.44
CA VAL A 92 1.77 -0.74 3.04
C VAL A 92 1.84 0.70 3.49
N LEU A 93 0.85 1.47 3.08
CA LEU A 93 0.76 2.85 3.52
C LEU A 93 -0.08 2.89 4.78
N ARG A 94 0.55 3.27 5.86
CA ARG A 94 -0.12 3.38 7.15
C ARG A 94 -0.29 4.85 7.48
N ILE A 95 -1.48 5.19 7.90
CA ILE A 95 -1.79 6.55 8.33
C ILE A 95 -1.70 6.59 9.82
N THR A 96 -0.90 7.52 10.34
CA THR A 96 -0.88 7.77 11.78
C THR A 96 -1.34 9.20 12.01
N MET A 97 -2.06 9.39 13.06
CA MET A 97 -2.56 10.71 13.37
C MET A 97 -1.96 11.16 14.68
N GLU A 98 -1.34 12.29 14.65
CA GLU A 98 -0.74 12.85 15.84
C GLU A 98 -1.68 13.88 16.40
N ILE A 99 -2.23 13.56 17.57
CA ILE A 99 -3.12 14.48 18.24
C ILE A 99 -2.43 14.83 19.52
N LYS A 100 -1.78 15.94 19.54
CA LYS A 100 -1.19 16.42 20.77
C LYS A 100 -2.02 17.55 21.26
N ASP A 101 -1.53 18.28 22.16
CA ASP A 101 -2.24 19.44 22.63
C ASP A 101 -2.19 20.55 21.61
N ASN A 102 -1.91 20.17 20.43
CA ASN A 102 -1.79 21.10 19.33
C ASN A 102 -3.09 21.13 18.57
N PRO A 103 -3.70 22.26 18.40
CA PRO A 103 -4.95 22.34 17.66
C PRO A 103 -4.77 21.98 16.19
N GLN A 104 -3.55 21.88 15.73
CA GLN A 104 -3.30 21.53 14.35
C GLN A 104 -2.82 20.11 14.25
N SER A 105 -3.63 19.17 14.68
CA SER A 105 -3.27 17.78 14.48
C SER A 105 -3.20 17.50 12.98
N PHE A 106 -2.32 16.61 12.60
CA PHE A 106 -2.15 16.30 11.20
C PHE A 106 -1.83 14.83 11.06
N GLU A 107 -2.07 14.33 9.88
CA GLU A 107 -1.84 12.93 9.57
C GLU A 107 -0.43 12.73 9.11
N ASN A 108 0.20 11.73 9.66
CA ASN A 108 1.51 11.29 9.19
C ASN A 108 1.33 9.99 8.45
N PHE A 109 2.09 9.83 7.39
CA PHE A 109 1.99 8.64 6.57
C PHE A 109 3.31 7.91 6.62
N ILE A 110 3.23 6.62 6.80
CA ILE A 110 4.41 5.78 6.90
C ILE A 110 4.26 4.66 5.90
N LEU A 111 5.30 4.46 5.12
CA LEU A 111 5.33 3.38 4.18
C LEU A 111 6.08 2.23 4.81
N HIS A 112 5.43 1.07 4.87
CA HIS A 112 6.02 -0.13 5.43
C HIS A 112 6.19 -1.17 4.38
N LYS A 113 7.27 -1.91 4.46
CA LYS A 113 7.39 -3.14 3.73
C LYS A 113 7.04 -4.28 4.66
N ILE A 114 6.06 -5.08 4.26
CA ILE A 114 5.66 -6.23 5.04
C ILE A 114 6.58 -7.39 4.71
N ARG A 115 7.15 -7.98 5.72
CA ARG A 115 8.00 -9.11 5.51
C ARG A 115 7.13 -10.34 5.37
N ALA A 116 7.26 -10.97 4.24
CA ALA A 116 6.44 -12.13 3.97
C ALA A 116 6.88 -13.31 4.82
N GLY A 117 5.96 -14.10 5.15
CA GLY A 117 6.19 -15.34 5.79
C GLY A 117 6.87 -15.26 7.09
N THR A 118 7.12 -14.33 7.44
CA THR A 118 7.79 -14.19 8.63
C THR A 118 8.11 -15.45 9.39
N LYS A 119 8.23 -16.05 8.95
CA LYS A 119 8.45 -16.93 9.38
C LYS A 119 9.27 -17.13 9.81
N LYS A 120 9.49 -17.34 9.99
CA LYS A 120 10.05 -17.60 10.40
C LYS A 120 10.53 -17.44 10.77
N GLY A 121 10.52 -17.30 10.90
CA GLY A 121 10.81 -17.20 11.22
C GLY A 121 11.24 -17.05 11.23
#